data_c384105c72de7c097eed1ce537d14f31
#
_entry.id   c384105c72de7c097eed1ce537d14f31
#
_cell.length_a   1.000
_cell.length_b   1.000
_cell.length_c   1.000
_cell.angle_alpha   90.00
_cell.angle_beta   90.00
_cell.angle_gamma   90.00
#
_symmetry.space_group_name_H-M   'P 1'
#
loop_
_entity.id
_entity.type
_entity.pdbx_description
1 polymer ?
#
loop_
_entity_poly.entity_id
_entity_poly.type
_entity_poly.pdbx_seq_one_letter_code
_entity_poly.pdbx_strand_id
1 'polypeptide(L)'
;MQKTILKEATHIVLINSFNNFLPESKERNFILRSLKRMEIKIIKGQSKNMLKEFIHRSFMPNDINNSFKNIFYKSLENLNKTLLLNDLKQLYINRDFPVFLKKDFKIIFIKSENDLILDNESNDNFLDFLNRTLDSKPIFINLAHQGHCLNNFNLYEILFNKLND
;
A
#
# COMPACT_ATOMS: atom_id res chain seq x y z
N MET A 1 -4.59 -1.15 13.48
CA MET A 1 -4.55 0.16 14.20
C MET A 1 -5.41 0.05 15.45
N GLN A 2 -4.94 0.54 16.59
CA GLN A 2 -5.70 0.45 17.84
C GLN A 2 -6.96 1.31 17.76
N LYS A 3 -8.12 0.78 18.21
CA LYS A 3 -9.42 1.48 18.19
C LYS A 3 -9.37 2.84 18.88
N THR A 4 -8.49 3.01 19.87
CA THR A 4 -8.32 4.26 20.64
C THR A 4 -7.75 5.38 19.77
N ILE A 5 -6.73 5.11 18.95
CA ILE A 5 -6.13 6.10 18.05
C ILE A 5 -7.13 6.61 17.02
N LEU A 6 -7.95 5.69 16.48
CA LEU A 6 -8.98 6.08 15.51
C LEU A 6 -10.09 6.95 16.11
N LYS A 7 -10.40 6.81 17.40
CA LYS A 7 -11.42 7.65 18.04
C LYS A 7 -11.00 9.12 18.18
N GLU A 8 -9.69 9.37 18.26
CA GLU A 8 -9.11 10.71 18.46
C GLU A 8 -8.64 11.35 17.14
N ALA A 9 -8.46 10.54 16.10
CA ALA A 9 -8.05 11.04 14.79
C ALA A 9 -9.15 11.91 14.17
N THR A 10 -8.76 13.04 13.63
CA THR A 10 -9.61 13.91 12.81
C THR A 10 -9.36 13.73 11.33
N HIS A 11 -8.14 13.33 10.97
CA HIS A 11 -7.68 13.14 9.61
C HIS A 11 -7.02 11.77 9.45
N ILE A 12 -7.21 11.15 8.29
CA ILE A 12 -6.55 9.90 7.92
C ILE A 12 -5.88 10.11 6.56
N VAL A 13 -4.59 9.81 6.51
CA VAL A 13 -3.82 9.82 5.25
C VAL A 13 -3.68 8.38 4.78
N LEU A 14 -4.19 8.09 3.59
CA LEU A 14 -4.11 6.81 2.91
C LEU A 14 -3.14 6.95 1.73
N ILE A 15 -2.04 6.22 1.77
CA ILE A 15 -1.00 6.26 0.73
C ILE A 15 -0.99 4.94 0.01
N ASN A 16 -1.18 4.94 -1.31
CA ASN A 16 -1.21 3.75 -2.15
C ASN A 16 -1.99 2.60 -1.49
N SER A 17 -3.17 2.95 -0.97
CA SER A 17 -3.99 2.07 -0.16
C SER A 17 -5.08 1.39 -0.97
N PHE A 18 -5.53 0.25 -0.49
CA PHE A 18 -6.58 -0.56 -1.12
C PHE A 18 -7.45 -1.23 -0.05
N ASN A 19 -8.67 -1.58 -0.41
CA ASN A 19 -9.51 -2.51 0.35
C ASN A 19 -9.33 -3.95 -0.15
N ASN A 20 -9.25 -4.14 -1.47
CA ASN A 20 -9.02 -5.41 -2.11
C ASN A 20 -7.75 -5.35 -2.96
N PHE A 21 -6.79 -6.24 -2.68
CA PHE A 21 -5.54 -6.31 -3.45
C PHE A 21 -5.74 -6.90 -4.84
N LEU A 22 -6.70 -7.81 -4.96
CA LEU A 22 -7.02 -8.49 -6.20
C LEU A 22 -8.12 -7.73 -6.93
N PRO A 23 -7.86 -7.16 -8.13
CA PRO A 23 -8.88 -6.52 -8.95
C PRO A 23 -9.92 -7.54 -9.43
N GLU A 24 -11.05 -7.05 -9.92
CA GLU A 24 -12.08 -7.90 -10.55
C GLU A 24 -11.86 -8.09 -12.06
N SER A 25 -10.88 -7.38 -12.62
CA SER A 25 -10.52 -7.39 -14.04
C SER A 25 -9.75 -8.64 -14.48
N LYS A 26 -9.40 -8.67 -15.75
CA LYS A 26 -8.52 -9.70 -16.36
C LYS A 26 -7.12 -9.76 -15.71
N GLU A 27 -6.67 -8.69 -15.10
CA GLU A 27 -5.37 -8.61 -14.43
C GLU A 27 -5.30 -9.49 -13.17
N ARG A 28 -6.46 -9.83 -12.60
CA ARG A 28 -6.58 -10.74 -11.44
C ARG A 28 -5.75 -12.00 -11.58
N ASN A 29 -5.83 -12.67 -12.73
CA ASN A 29 -5.12 -13.93 -12.96
C ASN A 29 -3.61 -13.74 -13.04
N PHE A 30 -3.15 -12.60 -13.53
CA PHE A 30 -1.73 -12.27 -13.55
C PHE A 30 -1.21 -12.02 -12.11
N ILE A 31 -1.95 -11.27 -11.31
CA ILE A 31 -1.60 -10.99 -9.91
C ILE A 31 -1.61 -12.28 -9.09
N LEU A 32 -2.63 -13.12 -9.23
CA LEU A 32 -2.68 -14.43 -8.55
C LEU A 32 -1.47 -15.31 -8.87
N ARG A 33 -1.05 -15.37 -10.15
CA ARG A 33 0.16 -16.10 -10.55
C ARG A 33 1.42 -15.51 -9.92
N SER A 34 1.49 -14.19 -9.79
CA SER A 34 2.62 -13.50 -9.15
C SER A 34 2.69 -13.80 -7.66
N LEU A 35 1.57 -13.73 -6.95
CA LEU A 35 1.49 -14.13 -5.54
C LEU A 35 1.88 -15.61 -5.33
N LYS A 36 1.41 -16.50 -6.20
CA LYS A 36 1.78 -17.91 -6.13
C LYS A 36 3.26 -18.16 -6.36
N ARG A 37 3.89 -17.42 -7.26
CA ARG A 37 5.36 -17.46 -7.45
C ARG A 37 6.10 -16.98 -6.21
N MET A 38 5.62 -15.92 -5.55
CA MET A 38 6.20 -15.44 -4.29
C MET A 38 6.09 -16.51 -3.19
N GLU A 39 4.93 -17.14 -3.03
CA GLU A 39 4.71 -18.24 -2.10
C GLU A 39 5.71 -19.39 -2.34
N ILE A 40 5.88 -19.83 -3.58
CA ILE A 40 6.83 -20.87 -3.96
C ILE A 40 8.28 -20.46 -3.62
N LYS A 41 8.68 -19.22 -3.90
CA LYS A 41 10.02 -18.70 -3.54
C LYS A 41 10.25 -18.73 -2.02
N ILE A 42 9.23 -18.36 -1.22
CA ILE A 42 9.30 -18.42 0.25
C ILE A 42 9.47 -19.87 0.70
N ILE A 43 8.67 -20.80 0.18
CA ILE A 43 8.73 -22.22 0.54
C ILE A 43 10.11 -22.81 0.23
N LYS A 44 10.71 -22.45 -0.91
CA LYS A 44 12.03 -22.89 -1.35
C LYS A 44 13.20 -22.19 -0.64
N GLY A 45 12.96 -21.34 0.36
CA GLY A 45 14.02 -20.62 1.08
C GLY A 45 14.65 -19.46 0.32
N GLN A 46 14.01 -18.96 -0.75
CA GLN A 46 14.46 -17.86 -1.59
C GLN A 46 13.85 -16.52 -1.16
N SER A 47 13.36 -16.42 0.07
CA SER A 47 12.62 -15.24 0.59
C SER A 47 13.44 -13.96 0.49
N LYS A 48 14.74 -14.00 0.81
CA LYS A 48 15.60 -12.81 0.76
C LYS A 48 15.67 -12.20 -0.64
N ASN A 49 15.90 -13.03 -1.66
CA ASN A 49 15.98 -12.57 -3.04
C ASN A 49 14.62 -12.07 -3.53
N MET A 50 13.55 -12.80 -3.21
CA MET A 50 12.19 -12.40 -3.56
C MET A 50 11.83 -11.03 -2.97
N LEU A 51 12.15 -10.78 -1.69
CA LEU A 51 11.88 -9.50 -1.04
C LEU A 51 12.76 -8.36 -1.59
N LYS A 52 14.01 -8.64 -1.97
CA LYS A 52 14.86 -7.65 -2.65
C LYS A 52 14.28 -7.23 -4.00
N GLU A 53 13.81 -8.18 -4.79
CA GLU A 53 13.14 -7.91 -6.07
C GLU A 53 11.85 -7.11 -5.85
N PHE A 54 11.04 -7.51 -4.87
CA PHE A 54 9.79 -6.84 -4.53
C PHE A 54 10.01 -5.39 -4.12
N ILE A 55 10.94 -5.14 -3.18
CA ILE A 55 11.18 -3.77 -2.70
C ILE A 55 11.78 -2.89 -3.79
N HIS A 56 12.68 -3.43 -4.62
CA HIS A 56 13.19 -2.69 -5.78
C HIS A 56 12.04 -2.24 -6.69
N ARG A 57 11.15 -3.16 -7.03
CA ARG A 57 9.98 -2.86 -7.86
C ARG A 57 9.03 -1.84 -7.21
N SER A 58 8.90 -1.86 -5.88
CA SER A 58 8.03 -0.93 -5.14
C SER A 58 8.53 0.52 -5.20
N PHE A 59 9.83 0.74 -5.39
CA PHE A 59 10.40 2.09 -5.51
C PHE A 59 10.44 2.60 -6.96
N MET A 60 10.36 1.71 -7.96
CA MET A 60 10.42 2.16 -9.36
C MET A 60 9.35 3.21 -9.66
N PRO A 61 9.65 4.25 -10.50
CA PRO A 61 10.85 4.40 -11.31
C PRO A 61 12.09 4.95 -10.57
N ASN A 62 11.96 5.25 -9.28
CA ASN A 62 13.03 5.84 -8.49
C ASN A 62 14.00 4.78 -7.93
N ASP A 63 15.23 5.19 -7.64
CA ASP A 63 16.19 4.35 -6.95
C ASP A 63 15.91 4.29 -5.44
N ILE A 64 16.26 3.17 -4.85
CA ILE A 64 16.13 2.99 -3.40
C ILE A 64 17.24 3.79 -2.71
N ASN A 65 16.85 4.64 -1.75
CA ASN A 65 17.80 5.35 -0.89
C ASN A 65 18.75 4.36 -0.18
N ASN A 66 20.03 4.66 -0.19
CA ASN A 66 21.08 3.77 0.38
C ASN A 66 20.88 3.49 1.87
N SER A 67 20.44 4.48 2.65
CA SER A 67 20.18 4.31 4.08
C SER A 67 19.05 3.31 4.30
N PHE A 68 17.94 3.45 3.57
CA PHE A 68 16.82 2.49 3.61
C PHE A 68 17.27 1.10 3.15
N LYS A 69 18.02 1.02 2.04
CA LYS A 69 18.53 -0.23 1.49
C LYS A 69 19.35 -1.02 2.51
N ASN A 70 20.25 -0.34 3.24
CA ASN A 70 21.08 -0.95 4.27
C ASN A 70 20.24 -1.49 5.44
N ILE A 71 19.31 -0.69 5.95
CA ILE A 71 18.40 -1.10 7.05
C ILE A 71 17.55 -2.28 6.60
N PHE A 72 16.95 -2.20 5.41
CA PHE A 72 16.11 -3.25 4.85
C PHE A 72 16.89 -4.55 4.67
N TYR A 73 18.07 -4.52 4.06
CA TYR A 73 18.85 -5.73 3.84
C TYR A 73 19.32 -6.40 5.13
N LYS A 74 19.63 -5.61 6.17
CA LYS A 74 19.93 -6.12 7.50
C LYS A 74 18.70 -6.81 8.11
N SER A 75 17.51 -6.26 7.93
CA SER A 75 16.28 -6.87 8.45
C SER A 75 15.95 -8.23 7.80
N LEU A 76 16.44 -8.49 6.58
CA LEU A 76 16.26 -9.77 5.90
C LEU A 76 17.03 -10.93 6.54
N GLU A 77 17.94 -10.67 7.47
CA GLU A 77 18.72 -11.72 8.16
C GLU A 77 17.83 -12.56 9.09
N ASN A 78 16.81 -11.94 9.67
CA ASN A 78 15.93 -12.54 10.69
C ASN A 78 14.50 -12.79 10.16
N LEU A 79 14.37 -13.20 8.89
CA LEU A 79 13.05 -13.44 8.30
C LEU A 79 12.35 -14.65 8.90
N ASN A 80 11.12 -14.42 9.36
CA ASN A 80 10.22 -15.50 9.77
C ASN A 80 9.39 -15.96 8.54
N LYS A 81 9.69 -17.17 8.06
CA LYS A 81 9.03 -17.78 6.91
C LYS A 81 7.51 -17.93 7.10
N THR A 82 7.08 -18.37 8.28
CA THR A 82 5.66 -18.58 8.58
C THR A 82 4.90 -17.25 8.56
N LEU A 83 5.50 -16.20 9.15
CA LEU A 83 4.92 -14.87 9.14
C LEU A 83 4.77 -14.35 7.71
N LEU A 84 5.83 -14.44 6.89
CA LEU A 84 5.78 -14.03 5.48
C LEU A 84 4.69 -14.76 4.68
N LEU A 85 4.52 -16.06 4.89
CA LEU A 85 3.47 -16.82 4.22
C LEU A 85 2.08 -16.40 4.69
N ASN A 86 1.92 -16.09 5.98
CA ASN A 86 0.65 -15.59 6.52
C ASN A 86 0.33 -14.19 5.98
N ASP A 87 1.31 -13.29 5.93
CA ASP A 87 1.13 -11.94 5.38
C ASP A 87 0.76 -12.01 3.88
N LEU A 88 1.43 -12.86 3.12
CA LEU A 88 1.11 -13.07 1.71
C LEU A 88 -0.32 -13.59 1.51
N LYS A 89 -0.78 -14.51 2.37
CA LYS A 89 -2.15 -15.03 2.34
C LYS A 89 -3.20 -13.94 2.60
N GLN A 90 -2.87 -12.91 3.37
CA GLN A 90 -3.80 -11.81 3.61
C GLN A 90 -4.16 -11.04 2.34
N LEU A 91 -3.30 -11.05 1.31
CA LEU A 91 -3.55 -10.38 0.04
C LEU A 91 -4.62 -11.10 -0.83
N TYR A 92 -4.92 -12.37 -0.52
CA TYR A 92 -5.98 -13.11 -1.20
C TYR A 92 -7.37 -12.86 -0.62
N ILE A 93 -7.45 -12.21 0.54
CA ILE A 93 -8.70 -12.04 1.27
C ILE A 93 -9.23 -10.65 0.99
N ASN A 94 -10.40 -10.60 0.38
CA ASN A 94 -11.15 -9.35 0.28
C ASN A 94 -11.56 -8.93 1.70
N ARG A 95 -11.28 -7.69 2.05
CA ARG A 95 -11.62 -7.16 3.36
C ARG A 95 -12.64 -6.04 3.20
N ASP A 96 -13.70 -6.15 3.98
CA ASP A 96 -14.57 -5.01 4.17
C ASP A 96 -13.79 -3.89 4.86
N PHE A 97 -14.07 -2.67 4.44
CA PHE A 97 -13.50 -1.51 5.08
C PHE A 97 -13.98 -1.48 6.54
N PRO A 98 -13.11 -1.12 7.50
CA PRO A 98 -13.50 -1.15 8.90
C PRO A 98 -14.70 -0.26 9.17
N VAL A 99 -15.82 -0.87 9.60
CA VAL A 99 -17.10 -0.21 9.91
C VAL A 99 -16.99 0.89 11.00
N PHE A 100 -15.85 0.93 11.71
CA PHE A 100 -15.60 1.92 12.77
C PHE A 100 -14.97 3.23 12.27
N LEU A 101 -14.74 3.38 10.97
CA LEU A 101 -14.44 4.70 10.43
C LEU A 101 -15.69 5.55 10.57
N LYS A 102 -15.56 6.60 11.35
CA LYS A 102 -16.61 7.60 11.46
C LYS A 102 -16.79 8.24 10.10
N LYS A 103 -18.02 8.54 9.75
CA LYS A 103 -18.36 9.20 8.50
C LYS A 103 -17.79 10.62 8.37
N ASP A 104 -17.47 11.24 9.52
CA ASP A 104 -16.94 12.60 9.64
C ASP A 104 -15.40 12.71 9.52
N PHE A 105 -14.69 11.60 9.29
CA PHE A 105 -13.27 11.65 9.04
C PHE A 105 -12.94 12.43 7.76
N LYS A 106 -11.96 13.32 7.86
CA LYS A 106 -11.31 13.90 6.69
C LYS A 106 -10.26 12.93 6.17
N ILE A 107 -10.43 12.45 4.97
CA ILE A 107 -9.49 11.51 4.33
C ILE A 107 -8.69 12.24 3.25
N ILE A 108 -7.37 12.05 3.30
CA ILE A 108 -6.46 12.43 2.23
C ILE A 108 -6.02 11.13 1.57
N PHE A 109 -6.37 10.95 0.30
CA PHE A 109 -6.02 9.77 -0.49
C PHE A 109 -4.90 10.13 -1.47
N ILE A 110 -3.74 9.54 -1.26
CA ILE A 110 -2.54 9.77 -2.08
C ILE A 110 -2.30 8.54 -2.95
N LYS A 111 -2.29 8.73 -4.26
CA LYS A 111 -2.02 7.70 -5.26
C LYS A 111 -0.72 8.02 -6.00
N SER A 112 0.13 7.04 -6.17
CA SER A 112 1.34 7.14 -7.00
C SER A 112 1.03 6.71 -8.43
N GLU A 113 1.46 7.51 -9.39
CA GLU A 113 1.15 7.30 -10.81
C GLU A 113 1.88 6.08 -11.40
N ASN A 114 3.08 5.80 -10.91
CA ASN A 114 3.91 4.69 -11.37
C ASN A 114 3.92 3.50 -10.38
N ASP A 115 2.83 3.27 -9.66
CA ASP A 115 2.72 2.11 -8.77
C ASP A 115 2.72 0.80 -9.58
N LEU A 116 3.78 0.00 -9.41
CA LEU A 116 3.92 -1.32 -10.06
C LEU A 116 3.47 -2.49 -9.16
N ILE A 117 2.95 -2.20 -7.97
CA ILE A 117 2.52 -3.19 -6.99
C ILE A 117 1.01 -3.32 -6.95
N LEU A 118 0.32 -2.18 -6.93
CA LEU A 118 -1.14 -2.14 -6.96
C LEU A 118 -1.64 -1.91 -8.38
N ASP A 119 -2.69 -2.61 -8.72
CA ASP A 119 -3.45 -2.32 -9.92
C ASP A 119 -4.22 -1.01 -9.76
N ASN A 120 -4.32 -0.24 -10.83
CA ASN A 120 -5.05 1.03 -10.84
C ASN A 120 -6.51 0.85 -10.45
N GLU A 121 -7.15 -0.23 -10.91
CA GLU A 121 -8.54 -0.56 -10.59
C GLU A 121 -8.73 -0.75 -9.08
N SER A 122 -7.79 -1.39 -8.37
CA SER A 122 -7.86 -1.56 -6.92
C SER A 122 -7.84 -0.24 -6.16
N ASN A 123 -7.03 0.72 -6.62
CA ASN A 123 -7.01 2.08 -6.07
C ASN A 123 -8.32 2.83 -6.36
N ASP A 124 -8.78 2.78 -7.62
CA ASP A 124 -9.94 3.54 -8.08
C ASP A 124 -11.22 3.00 -7.42
N ASN A 125 -11.39 1.68 -7.31
CA ASN A 125 -12.48 1.04 -6.59
C ASN A 125 -12.49 1.41 -5.10
N PHE A 126 -11.31 1.55 -4.50
CA PHE A 126 -11.22 1.97 -3.11
C PHE A 126 -11.60 3.45 -2.93
N LEU A 127 -11.13 4.33 -3.81
CA LEU A 127 -11.52 5.74 -3.80
C LEU A 127 -13.04 5.91 -4.01
N ASP A 128 -13.60 5.18 -4.95
CA ASP A 128 -15.06 5.17 -5.19
C ASP A 128 -15.84 4.66 -3.98
N PHE A 129 -15.33 3.65 -3.30
CA PHE A 129 -15.90 3.18 -2.04
C PHE A 129 -15.89 4.28 -0.97
N LEU A 130 -14.77 4.99 -0.80
CA LEU A 130 -14.65 6.09 0.15
C LEU A 130 -15.63 7.23 -0.19
N ASN A 131 -15.73 7.60 -1.46
CA ASN A 131 -16.66 8.64 -1.94
C ASN A 131 -18.14 8.32 -1.66
N ARG A 132 -18.50 7.03 -1.64
CA ARG A 132 -19.87 6.58 -1.34
C ARG A 132 -20.17 6.40 0.13
N THR A 133 -19.12 6.19 0.95
CA THR A 133 -19.29 5.82 2.36
C THR A 133 -19.15 7.00 3.30
N LEU A 134 -18.33 8.00 2.92
CA LEU A 134 -18.03 9.15 3.76
C LEU A 134 -18.99 10.31 3.49
N ASP A 135 -19.29 11.09 4.52
CA ASP A 135 -20.11 12.30 4.40
C ASP A 135 -19.35 13.43 3.66
N SER A 136 -18.02 13.45 3.75
CA SER A 136 -17.16 14.36 3.01
C SER A 136 -16.30 13.62 1.99
N LYS A 137 -16.15 14.22 0.80
CA LYS A 137 -15.29 13.65 -0.25
C LYS A 137 -13.83 13.64 0.20
N PRO A 138 -13.10 12.53 -0.03
CA PRO A 138 -11.65 12.50 0.18
C PRO A 138 -10.92 13.57 -0.64
N ILE A 139 -9.90 14.17 -0.04
CA ILE A 139 -8.94 14.99 -0.78
C ILE A 139 -8.04 14.04 -1.56
N PHE A 140 -8.08 14.11 -2.88
CA PHE A 140 -7.29 13.27 -3.77
C PHE A 140 -5.99 13.97 -4.20
N ILE A 141 -4.87 13.26 -4.05
CA ILE A 141 -3.54 13.73 -4.48
C ILE A 141 -2.91 12.66 -5.36
N ASN A 142 -2.63 13.01 -6.62
CA ASN A 142 -1.89 12.15 -7.53
C ASN A 142 -0.42 12.57 -7.57
N LEU A 143 0.49 11.63 -7.30
CA LEU A 143 1.92 11.87 -7.28
C LEU A 143 2.56 11.37 -8.57
N ALA A 144 2.93 12.30 -9.43
CA ALA A 144 3.72 12.00 -10.62
C ALA A 144 5.11 11.43 -10.25
N HIS A 145 5.59 10.51 -11.07
CA HIS A 145 6.94 9.93 -10.96
C HIS A 145 7.26 9.24 -9.64
N GLN A 146 6.25 8.82 -8.86
CA GLN A 146 6.43 8.04 -7.64
C GLN A 146 5.95 6.61 -7.85
N GLY A 147 6.67 5.64 -7.23
CA GLY A 147 6.27 4.24 -7.14
C GLY A 147 5.39 3.96 -5.92
N HIS A 148 5.15 2.69 -5.64
CA HIS A 148 4.37 2.25 -4.47
C HIS A 148 4.96 2.76 -3.15
N CYS A 149 6.29 2.68 -3.00
CA CYS A 149 7.02 3.30 -1.90
C CYS A 149 7.49 4.68 -2.31
N LEU A 150 7.13 5.68 -1.54
CA LEU A 150 7.53 7.06 -1.79
C LEU A 150 9.02 7.25 -1.47
N ASN A 151 9.76 7.90 -2.36
CA ASN A 151 11.17 8.17 -2.19
C ASN A 151 11.42 9.69 -2.16
N ASN A 152 12.24 10.14 -1.19
CA ASN A 152 12.68 11.54 -1.05
C ASN A 152 11.54 12.56 -1.14
N PHE A 153 10.37 12.17 -0.64
CA PHE A 153 9.15 12.91 -0.81
C PHE A 153 8.85 13.71 0.45
N ASN A 154 8.69 15.02 0.33
CA ASN A 154 8.28 15.86 1.44
C ASN A 154 6.76 15.77 1.65
N LEU A 155 6.32 14.63 2.17
CA LEU A 155 4.91 14.38 2.47
C LEU A 155 4.34 15.46 3.39
N TYR A 156 5.15 15.95 4.33
CA TYR A 156 4.75 16.98 5.27
C TYR A 156 4.36 18.28 4.56
N GLU A 157 5.14 18.72 3.58
CA GLU A 157 4.87 19.97 2.84
C GLU A 157 3.56 19.88 2.05
N ILE A 158 3.33 18.74 1.39
CA ILE A 158 2.08 18.52 0.64
C ILE A 158 0.87 18.48 1.57
N LEU A 159 0.98 17.74 2.68
CA LEU A 159 -0.10 17.66 3.65
C LEU A 159 -0.37 19.02 4.30
N PHE A 160 0.69 19.75 4.65
CA PHE A 160 0.56 21.08 5.23
C PHE A 160 -0.16 22.05 4.29
N ASN A 161 0.21 22.10 3.01
CA ASN A 161 -0.43 22.94 2.02
C ASN A 161 -1.90 22.56 1.81
N LYS A 162 -2.22 21.25 1.76
CA LYS A 162 -3.58 20.75 1.53
C LYS A 162 -4.51 20.83 2.74
N LEU A 163 -3.98 20.93 3.93
CA LEU A 163 -4.78 21.07 5.15
C LEU A 163 -5.07 22.52 5.52
N ASN A 164 -4.31 23.47 4.93
CA ASN A 164 -4.47 24.89 5.15
C ASN A 164 -5.24 25.62 4.01
N ASP A 165 -5.50 24.91 2.89
CA ASP A 165 -6.42 25.34 1.83
C ASP A 165 -7.88 24.99 2.23
#